data_5ac4a184bccedc7907317cf7dd23b536
#
_entry.id   5ac4a184bccedc7907317cf7dd23b536
#
_cell.length_a   1.000
_cell.length_b   1.000
_cell.length_c   1.000
_cell.angle_alpha   90.00
_cell.angle_beta   90.00
_cell.angle_gamma   90.00
#
_symmetry.space_group_name_H-M   'P 1'
#
loop_
_entity.id
_entity.type
_entity.pdbx_description
1 polymer ?
#
loop_
_entity_poly.entity_id
_entity_poly.type
_entity_poly.pdbx_seq_one_letter_code
_entity_poly.pdbx_strand_id
1 'polypeptide(L)'
;MFSSIRNELGPIDILVNNAGLAKRLSIDEVTEADWDETITVNLKSVFLVTKAALPHMREQKWGRIVNVSSGAAKTGGSVGIHYSASKGGVDGLSRAYASRLINDGITVNIVSPTLIDTDMIPDKSVARNIPMGRLGTVEECADAIVHAASNGYMTGQTILLNGGRYFG
;
A
#
# COMPACT_ATOMS: atom_id res chain seq x y z
N MET A 1 -20.01 2.71 5.03
CA MET A 1 -18.80 2.15 5.68
C MET A 1 -18.22 3.10 6.74
N PHE A 2 -17.62 4.26 6.41
CA PHE A 2 -17.02 5.14 7.44
C PHE A 2 -17.98 5.60 8.52
N SER A 3 -19.19 6.01 8.16
CA SER A 3 -20.20 6.42 9.15
C SER A 3 -20.58 5.29 10.11
N SER A 4 -20.70 4.05 9.60
CA SER A 4 -20.99 2.87 10.44
C SER A 4 -19.83 2.61 11.40
N ILE A 5 -18.57 2.59 10.90
CA ILE A 5 -17.37 2.38 11.74
C ILE A 5 -17.29 3.45 12.86
N ARG A 6 -17.47 4.72 12.50
CA ARG A 6 -17.44 5.82 13.49
C ARG A 6 -18.51 5.70 14.56
N ASN A 7 -19.70 5.24 14.18
CA ASN A 7 -20.81 5.08 15.11
C ASN A 7 -20.63 3.89 16.06
N GLU A 8 -19.96 2.83 15.60
CA GLU A 8 -19.81 1.59 16.35
C GLU A 8 -18.50 1.52 17.13
N LEU A 9 -17.39 1.99 16.53
CA LEU A 9 -16.03 1.82 17.07
C LEU A 9 -15.35 3.15 17.42
N GLY A 10 -15.96 4.26 17.09
CA GLY A 10 -15.35 5.57 17.26
C GLY A 10 -14.56 6.05 16.03
N PRO A 11 -13.88 7.19 16.17
CA PRO A 11 -13.08 7.78 15.08
C PRO A 11 -11.82 6.95 14.76
N ILE A 12 -11.27 7.19 13.57
CA ILE A 12 -10.12 6.44 13.05
C ILE A 12 -8.84 7.25 13.27
N ASP A 13 -7.95 6.74 14.10
CA ASP A 13 -6.64 7.32 14.41
C ASP A 13 -5.52 6.74 13.55
N ILE A 14 -5.64 5.45 13.20
CA ILE A 14 -4.68 4.72 12.38
C ILE A 14 -5.42 4.14 11.17
N LEU A 15 -4.94 4.45 9.98
CA LEU A 15 -5.49 3.97 8.73
C LEU A 15 -4.48 3.11 7.98
N VAL A 16 -4.84 1.87 7.69
CA VAL A 16 -4.08 0.98 6.82
C VAL A 16 -4.85 0.76 5.52
N ASN A 17 -4.36 1.31 4.43
CA ASN A 17 -4.88 1.10 3.09
C ASN A 17 -4.21 -0.13 2.47
N ASN A 18 -4.77 -1.31 2.71
CA ASN A 18 -4.24 -2.59 2.23
C ASN A 18 -5.06 -3.19 1.07
N ALA A 19 -6.32 -2.80 0.92
CA ALA A 19 -7.18 -3.34 -0.12
C ALA A 19 -6.58 -3.15 -1.52
N GLY A 20 -6.66 -4.20 -2.34
CA GLY A 20 -6.15 -4.14 -3.70
C GLY A 20 -6.48 -5.42 -4.47
N LEU A 21 -6.51 -5.30 -5.78
CA LEU A 21 -6.63 -6.42 -6.70
C LEU A 21 -5.41 -6.49 -7.63
N ALA A 22 -5.12 -7.69 -8.13
CA ALA A 22 -4.00 -7.97 -9.03
C ALA A 22 -4.44 -8.96 -10.10
N LYS A 23 -5.10 -8.48 -11.14
CA LYS A 23 -5.46 -9.28 -12.32
C LYS A 23 -4.24 -9.37 -13.22
N ARG A 24 -3.74 -10.59 -13.45
CA ARG A 24 -2.58 -10.82 -14.34
C ARG A 24 -3.01 -10.75 -15.78
N LEU A 25 -2.49 -9.79 -16.52
CA LEU A 25 -2.76 -9.58 -17.94
C LEU A 25 -1.46 -9.14 -18.64
N SER A 26 -1.25 -9.63 -19.85
CA SER A 26 -0.21 -9.12 -20.74
C SER A 26 -0.55 -7.70 -21.21
N ILE A 27 0.42 -7.02 -21.81
CA ILE A 27 0.24 -5.63 -22.28
C ILE A 27 -0.91 -5.52 -23.31
N ASP A 28 -1.09 -6.57 -24.14
CA ASP A 28 -2.10 -6.58 -25.21
C ASP A 28 -3.50 -6.97 -24.71
N GLU A 29 -3.60 -7.59 -23.53
CA GLU A 29 -4.87 -8.03 -22.94
C GLU A 29 -5.53 -6.99 -22.05
N VAL A 30 -4.79 -5.99 -21.57
CA VAL A 30 -5.35 -4.97 -20.67
C VAL A 30 -6.37 -4.13 -21.42
N THR A 31 -7.63 -4.23 -21.04
CA THR A 31 -8.71 -3.38 -21.54
C THR A 31 -8.81 -2.09 -20.70
N GLU A 32 -9.53 -1.07 -21.25
CA GLU A 32 -9.85 0.14 -20.50
C GLU A 32 -10.64 -0.18 -19.20
N ALA A 33 -11.55 -1.15 -19.27
CA ALA A 33 -12.32 -1.59 -18.10
C ALA A 33 -11.41 -2.22 -17.01
N ASP A 34 -10.42 -3.04 -17.38
CA ASP A 34 -9.45 -3.60 -16.44
C ASP A 34 -8.58 -2.50 -15.82
N TRP A 35 -8.20 -1.52 -16.62
CA TRP A 35 -7.48 -0.34 -16.16
C TRP A 35 -8.30 0.44 -15.13
N ASP A 36 -9.53 0.82 -15.46
CA ASP A 36 -10.40 1.63 -14.61
C ASP A 36 -10.76 0.92 -13.30
N GLU A 37 -11.04 -0.38 -13.35
CA GLU A 37 -11.28 -1.18 -12.16
C GLU A 37 -10.04 -1.17 -11.25
N THR A 38 -8.86 -1.44 -11.81
CA THR A 38 -7.61 -1.49 -11.04
C THR A 38 -7.27 -0.14 -10.42
N ILE A 39 -7.37 0.95 -11.18
CA ILE A 39 -7.13 2.30 -10.65
C ILE A 39 -8.16 2.66 -9.60
N THR A 40 -9.42 2.30 -9.79
CA THR A 40 -10.49 2.56 -8.82
C THR A 40 -10.24 1.83 -7.51
N VAL A 41 -9.93 0.54 -7.56
CA VAL A 41 -9.73 -0.27 -6.35
C VAL A 41 -8.38 0.02 -5.68
N ASN A 42 -7.28 0.10 -6.44
CA ASN A 42 -5.95 0.17 -5.85
C ASN A 42 -5.49 1.59 -5.51
N LEU A 43 -6.00 2.62 -6.20
CA LEU A 43 -5.51 4.01 -6.05
C LEU A 43 -6.61 4.97 -5.60
N LYS A 44 -7.74 5.02 -6.32
CA LYS A 44 -8.82 5.95 -5.99
C LYS A 44 -9.39 5.66 -4.60
N SER A 45 -9.48 4.39 -4.20
CA SER A 45 -9.93 4.00 -2.87
C SER A 45 -9.04 4.59 -1.78
N VAL A 46 -7.70 4.54 -1.94
CA VAL A 46 -6.73 5.11 -1.00
C VAL A 46 -6.99 6.61 -0.79
N PHE A 47 -7.23 7.34 -1.89
CA PHE A 47 -7.61 8.77 -1.81
C PHE A 47 -8.91 8.97 -1.04
N LEU A 48 -9.98 8.22 -1.38
CA LEU A 48 -11.31 8.41 -0.78
C LEU A 48 -11.32 8.07 0.70
N VAL A 49 -10.69 6.95 1.07
CA VAL A 49 -10.62 6.47 2.45
C VAL A 49 -9.76 7.40 3.31
N THR A 50 -8.61 7.83 2.81
CA THR A 50 -7.76 8.82 3.47
C THR A 50 -8.52 10.13 3.68
N LYS A 51 -9.18 10.66 2.64
CA LYS A 51 -9.99 11.89 2.73
C LYS A 51 -11.06 11.79 3.83
N ALA A 52 -11.65 10.62 4.04
CA ALA A 52 -12.68 10.43 5.05
C ALA A 52 -12.12 10.35 6.49
N ALA A 53 -10.87 9.89 6.66
CA ALA A 53 -10.21 9.81 7.97
C ALA A 53 -9.57 11.13 8.43
N LEU A 54 -9.09 11.95 7.48
CA LEU A 54 -8.33 13.17 7.77
C LEU A 54 -8.99 14.18 8.71
N PRO A 55 -10.31 14.47 8.67
CA PRO A 55 -10.90 15.49 9.54
C PRO A 55 -10.65 15.24 11.02
N HIS A 56 -10.85 14.00 11.48
CA HIS A 56 -10.59 13.62 12.86
C HIS A 56 -9.09 13.68 13.21
N MET A 57 -8.23 13.10 12.38
CA MET A 57 -6.78 13.11 12.60
C MET A 57 -6.22 14.54 12.72
N ARG A 58 -6.74 15.48 11.92
CA ARG A 58 -6.37 16.89 11.97
C ARG A 58 -6.84 17.58 13.25
N GLU A 59 -8.06 17.29 13.69
CA GLU A 59 -8.62 17.81 14.94
C GLU A 59 -7.76 17.38 16.15
N GLN A 60 -7.36 16.10 16.19
CA GLN A 60 -6.52 15.56 17.26
C GLN A 60 -5.03 15.92 17.13
N LYS A 61 -4.61 16.54 16.02
CA LYS A 61 -3.20 16.76 15.70
C LYS A 61 -2.35 15.48 15.77
N TRP A 62 -2.98 14.37 15.46
CA TRP A 62 -2.37 13.06 15.47
C TRP A 62 -3.06 12.11 14.49
N GLY A 63 -2.27 11.37 13.74
CA GLY A 63 -2.76 10.33 12.85
C GLY A 63 -1.63 9.50 12.25
N ARG A 64 -1.95 8.27 11.85
CA ARG A 64 -1.02 7.35 11.19
C ARG A 64 -1.67 6.74 9.96
N ILE A 65 -1.03 6.91 8.82
CA ILE A 65 -1.52 6.35 7.56
C ILE A 65 -0.42 5.46 6.99
N VAL A 66 -0.76 4.20 6.74
CA VAL A 66 0.13 3.24 6.10
C VAL A 66 -0.53 2.73 4.83
N ASN A 67 0.11 2.97 3.69
CA ASN A 67 -0.38 2.54 2.39
C ASN A 67 0.42 1.33 1.90
N VAL A 68 -0.27 0.24 1.57
CA VAL A 68 0.36 -0.96 1.04
C VAL A 68 0.49 -0.83 -0.48
N SER A 69 1.71 -0.59 -0.93
CA SER A 69 2.10 -0.52 -2.33
C SER A 69 2.53 -1.91 -2.84
N SER A 70 3.51 -1.95 -3.72
CA SER A 70 4.13 -3.16 -4.25
C SER A 70 5.49 -2.83 -4.85
N GLY A 71 6.40 -3.80 -4.84
CA GLY A 71 7.62 -3.71 -5.64
C GLY A 71 7.39 -3.44 -7.12
N ALA A 72 6.20 -3.78 -7.64
CA ALA A 72 5.80 -3.46 -9.01
C ALA A 72 5.79 -1.95 -9.32
N ALA A 73 5.57 -1.11 -8.32
CA ALA A 73 5.65 0.35 -8.46
C ALA A 73 7.05 0.84 -8.92
N LYS A 74 8.10 0.08 -8.59
CA LYS A 74 9.51 0.41 -8.95
C LYS A 74 10.03 -0.41 -10.12
N THR A 75 9.61 -1.67 -10.23
CA THR A 75 10.21 -2.64 -11.17
C THR A 75 9.33 -2.93 -12.39
N GLY A 76 8.10 -2.41 -12.44
CA GLY A 76 7.09 -2.78 -13.43
C GLY A 76 6.39 -4.11 -13.08
N GLY A 77 7.04 -4.99 -12.34
CA GLY A 77 6.47 -6.25 -11.90
C GLY A 77 6.04 -7.19 -13.04
N SER A 78 5.20 -8.18 -12.71
CA SER A 78 4.72 -9.20 -13.66
C SER A 78 3.19 -9.34 -13.67
N VAL A 79 2.48 -8.42 -13.02
CA VAL A 79 1.00 -8.46 -12.96
C VAL A 79 0.39 -7.79 -14.19
N GLY A 80 0.91 -6.62 -14.56
CA GLY A 80 0.46 -5.85 -15.72
C GLY A 80 0.68 -4.35 -15.52
N ILE A 81 0.57 -3.60 -16.62
CA ILE A 81 0.83 -2.14 -16.63
C ILE A 81 -0.14 -1.36 -15.73
N HIS A 82 -1.42 -1.75 -15.72
CA HIS A 82 -2.47 -1.15 -14.89
C HIS A 82 -2.17 -1.30 -13.39
N TYR A 83 -1.72 -2.47 -12.97
CA TYR A 83 -1.33 -2.73 -11.58
C TYR A 83 -0.12 -1.88 -11.17
N SER A 84 0.94 -1.89 -12.01
CA SER A 84 2.16 -1.13 -11.74
C SER A 84 1.89 0.37 -11.69
N ALA A 85 1.05 0.89 -12.60
CA ALA A 85 0.61 2.27 -12.58
C ALA A 85 -0.15 2.61 -11.30
N SER A 86 -1.10 1.74 -10.88
CA SER A 86 -1.88 1.96 -9.66
C SER A 86 -0.98 2.03 -8.41
N LYS A 87 0.00 1.13 -8.29
CA LYS A 87 0.92 1.08 -7.14
C LYS A 87 1.95 2.20 -7.17
N GLY A 88 2.43 2.60 -8.37
CA GLY A 88 3.23 3.83 -8.53
C GLY A 88 2.46 5.09 -8.15
N GLY A 89 1.16 5.13 -8.48
CA GLY A 89 0.25 6.19 -8.03
C GLY A 89 0.10 6.25 -6.51
N VAL A 90 -0.01 5.09 -5.84
CA VAL A 90 -0.03 5.02 -4.36
C VAL A 90 1.24 5.60 -3.76
N ASP A 91 2.41 5.29 -4.32
CA ASP A 91 3.70 5.84 -3.86
C ASP A 91 3.75 7.36 -3.99
N GLY A 92 3.33 7.90 -5.13
CA GLY A 92 3.27 9.34 -5.37
C GLY A 92 2.28 10.05 -4.45
N LEU A 93 1.06 9.48 -4.32
CA LEU A 93 0.01 9.99 -3.45
C LEU A 93 0.45 10.01 -1.98
N SER A 94 1.10 8.95 -1.52
CA SER A 94 1.60 8.84 -0.14
C SER A 94 2.62 9.92 0.20
N ARG A 95 3.59 10.16 -0.67
CA ARG A 95 4.58 11.23 -0.50
C ARG A 95 3.93 12.61 -0.51
N ALA A 96 2.93 12.81 -1.38
CA ALA A 96 2.17 14.06 -1.44
C ALA A 96 1.37 14.32 -0.15
N TYR A 97 0.79 13.29 0.45
CA TYR A 97 0.14 13.40 1.76
C TYR A 97 1.15 13.65 2.87
N ALA A 98 2.24 12.88 2.92
CA ALA A 98 3.28 13.04 3.94
C ALA A 98 3.78 14.48 4.04
N SER A 99 4.14 15.09 2.91
CA SER A 99 4.66 16.46 2.87
C SER A 99 3.65 17.52 3.31
N ARG A 100 2.34 17.27 3.12
CA ARG A 100 1.27 18.25 3.41
C ARG A 100 0.65 18.09 4.79
N LEU A 101 0.82 16.92 5.41
CA LEU A 101 0.17 16.59 6.67
C LEU A 101 1.12 16.62 7.87
N ILE A 102 2.41 16.89 7.64
CA ILE A 102 3.44 16.90 8.69
C ILE A 102 3.12 17.91 9.81
N ASN A 103 2.63 19.09 9.45
CA ASN A 103 2.23 20.12 10.41
C ASN A 103 0.90 19.81 11.14
N ASP A 104 0.18 18.83 10.67
CA ASP A 104 -1.03 18.31 11.30
C ASP A 104 -0.73 17.18 12.33
N GLY A 105 0.55 16.82 12.52
CA GLY A 105 0.94 15.70 13.40
C GLY A 105 0.64 14.32 12.80
N ILE A 106 0.38 14.24 11.49
CA ILE A 106 0.00 13.01 10.79
C ILE A 106 1.19 12.50 9.98
N THR A 107 1.55 11.23 10.18
CA THR A 107 2.56 10.57 9.34
C THR A 107 1.90 9.69 8.27
N VAL A 108 2.54 9.62 7.10
CA VAL A 108 2.09 8.78 5.98
C VAL A 108 3.28 8.01 5.44
N ASN A 109 3.22 6.68 5.53
CA ASN A 109 4.30 5.80 5.08
C ASN A 109 3.79 4.72 4.14
N ILE A 110 4.71 4.06 3.46
CA ILE A 110 4.45 3.04 2.46
C ILE A 110 5.13 1.74 2.91
N VAL A 111 4.39 0.64 2.87
CA VAL A 111 4.97 -0.71 2.91
C VAL A 111 4.86 -1.29 1.50
N SER A 112 5.97 -1.74 0.95
CA SER A 112 6.09 -2.17 -0.45
C SER A 112 6.60 -3.62 -0.52
N PRO A 113 5.71 -4.61 -0.36
CA PRO A 113 6.06 -6.02 -0.48
C PRO A 113 6.25 -6.41 -1.95
N THR A 114 6.97 -7.52 -2.16
CA THR A 114 7.08 -8.15 -3.49
C THR A 114 6.35 -9.49 -3.52
N LEU A 115 7.07 -10.58 -3.27
CA LEU A 115 6.55 -11.95 -3.33
C LEU A 115 6.28 -12.44 -1.93
N ILE A 116 5.04 -12.33 -1.49
CA ILE A 116 4.54 -12.76 -0.19
C ILE A 116 3.70 -14.02 -0.35
N ASP A 117 3.81 -14.94 0.58
CA ASP A 117 3.09 -16.21 0.59
C ASP A 117 1.59 -15.98 0.86
N THR A 118 0.85 -15.78 -0.23
CA THR A 118 -0.60 -15.56 -0.27
C THR A 118 -1.19 -16.27 -1.49
N ASP A 119 -2.50 -16.27 -1.60
CA ASP A 119 -3.22 -16.79 -2.78
C ASP A 119 -2.93 -16.02 -4.07
N MET A 120 -2.42 -14.78 -3.97
CA MET A 120 -1.96 -14.00 -5.13
C MET A 120 -0.73 -14.60 -5.81
N ILE A 121 -0.01 -15.52 -5.13
CA ILE A 121 1.17 -16.23 -5.63
C ILE A 121 0.86 -17.74 -5.65
N PRO A 122 0.15 -18.24 -6.66
CA PRO A 122 -0.23 -19.66 -6.72
C PRO A 122 0.97 -20.57 -6.95
N ASP A 123 1.96 -20.15 -7.74
CA ASP A 123 3.20 -20.90 -7.96
C ASP A 123 4.27 -20.48 -6.94
N LYS A 124 4.42 -21.27 -5.89
CA LYS A 124 5.43 -21.04 -4.82
C LYS A 124 6.86 -21.29 -5.30
N SER A 125 7.08 -21.93 -6.46
CA SER A 125 8.42 -22.18 -7.01
C SER A 125 9.16 -20.91 -7.39
N VAL A 126 8.44 -19.79 -7.52
CA VAL A 126 9.05 -18.45 -7.75
C VAL A 126 9.98 -18.02 -6.61
N ALA A 127 9.90 -18.66 -5.44
CA ALA A 127 10.79 -18.44 -4.30
C ALA A 127 12.28 -18.59 -4.68
N ARG A 128 12.61 -19.48 -5.62
CA ARG A 128 13.99 -19.69 -6.13
C ARG A 128 14.59 -18.43 -6.78
N ASN A 129 13.76 -17.48 -7.21
CA ASN A 129 14.17 -16.23 -7.83
C ASN A 129 14.35 -15.09 -6.81
N ILE A 130 14.22 -15.39 -5.52
CA ILE A 130 14.42 -14.46 -4.42
C ILE A 130 15.78 -14.76 -3.80
N PRO A 131 16.69 -13.77 -3.61
CA PRO A 131 17.99 -14.02 -3.01
C PRO A 131 17.92 -14.70 -1.62
N MET A 132 16.91 -14.39 -0.80
CA MET A 132 16.67 -15.09 0.47
C MET A 132 16.15 -16.54 0.33
N GLY A 133 15.86 -17.02 -0.88
CA GLY A 133 15.43 -18.39 -1.18
C GLY A 133 14.02 -18.76 -0.71
N ARG A 134 13.22 -17.79 -0.26
CA ARG A 134 11.85 -18.01 0.21
C ARG A 134 10.94 -16.84 -0.12
N LEU A 135 9.64 -17.07 -0.09
CA LEU A 135 8.64 -16.00 -0.04
C LEU A 135 8.70 -15.29 1.31
N GLY A 136 8.32 -14.01 1.35
CA GLY A 136 8.01 -13.33 2.59
C GLY A 136 6.71 -13.87 3.17
N THR A 137 6.47 -13.68 4.47
CA THR A 137 5.24 -14.08 5.12
C THR A 137 4.28 -12.91 5.30
N VAL A 138 3.01 -13.19 5.56
CA VAL A 138 2.02 -12.15 5.85
C VAL A 138 2.32 -11.46 7.18
N GLU A 139 2.89 -12.18 8.15
CA GLU A 139 3.32 -11.65 9.44
C GLU A 139 4.47 -10.64 9.27
N GLU A 140 5.46 -10.93 8.41
CA GLU A 140 6.55 -9.99 8.12
C GLU A 140 6.03 -8.69 7.50
N CYS A 141 4.95 -8.77 6.69
CA CYS A 141 4.28 -7.56 6.19
C CYS A 141 3.53 -6.83 7.30
N ALA A 142 2.82 -7.54 8.16
CA ALA A 142 2.08 -6.97 9.28
C ALA A 142 3.02 -6.26 10.26
N ASP A 143 4.17 -6.86 10.60
CA ASP A 143 5.19 -6.25 11.46
C ASP A 143 5.72 -4.94 10.88
N ALA A 144 5.97 -4.90 9.58
CA ALA A 144 6.40 -3.67 8.91
C ALA A 144 5.31 -2.58 8.93
N ILE A 145 4.05 -2.95 8.79
CA ILE A 145 2.90 -2.03 8.88
C ILE A 145 2.79 -1.48 10.31
N VAL A 146 2.87 -2.34 11.31
CA VAL A 146 2.85 -1.95 12.73
C VAL A 146 4.02 -1.03 13.05
N HIS A 147 5.24 -1.36 12.58
CA HIS A 147 6.41 -0.50 12.73
C HIS A 147 6.18 0.89 12.10
N ALA A 148 5.66 0.94 10.87
CA ALA A 148 5.36 2.21 10.19
C ALA A 148 4.31 3.05 10.93
N ALA A 149 3.32 2.41 11.54
CA ALA A 149 2.26 3.07 12.31
C ALA A 149 2.74 3.54 13.70
N SER A 150 3.65 2.82 14.33
CA SER A 150 4.13 3.13 15.70
C SER A 150 5.26 4.17 15.72
N ASN A 151 6.03 4.31 14.63
CA ASN A 151 7.18 5.22 14.58
C ASN A 151 6.74 6.65 14.23
N GLY A 152 6.69 7.51 15.26
CA GLY A 152 6.25 8.91 15.12
C GLY A 152 7.23 9.85 14.40
N TYR A 153 8.48 9.41 14.14
CA TYR A 153 9.50 10.22 13.45
C TYR A 153 9.69 9.82 11.99
N MET A 154 8.91 8.84 11.50
CA MET A 154 8.96 8.35 10.13
C MET A 154 7.75 8.82 9.33
N THR A 155 7.99 9.58 8.26
CA THR A 155 6.94 9.99 7.31
C THR A 155 7.51 10.09 5.89
N GLY A 156 6.69 9.79 4.88
CA GLY A 156 7.08 9.80 3.47
C GLY A 156 8.00 8.65 3.06
N GLN A 157 8.25 7.68 3.95
CA GLN A 157 9.20 6.60 3.72
C GLN A 157 8.54 5.38 3.07
N THR A 158 9.35 4.61 2.36
CA THR A 158 8.93 3.32 1.78
C THR A 158 9.76 2.20 2.42
N ILE A 159 9.10 1.30 3.14
CA ILE A 159 9.70 0.08 3.68
C ILE A 159 9.59 -1.01 2.61
N LEU A 160 10.72 -1.47 2.10
CA LEU A 160 10.80 -2.49 1.05
C LEU A 160 10.88 -3.89 1.69
N LEU A 161 9.94 -4.77 1.35
CA LEU A 161 9.93 -6.17 1.76
C LEU A 161 10.10 -7.04 0.53
N ASN A 162 11.35 -7.34 0.15
CA ASN A 162 11.64 -7.90 -1.15
C ASN A 162 12.63 -9.07 -1.17
N GLY A 163 13.09 -9.54 0.01
CA GLY A 163 14.01 -10.66 0.12
C GLY A 163 15.35 -10.46 -0.62
N GLY A 164 15.78 -9.20 -0.80
CA GLY A 164 17.01 -8.84 -1.50
C GLY A 164 16.89 -8.73 -3.02
N ARG A 165 15.69 -8.72 -3.59
CA ARG A 165 15.48 -8.65 -5.05
C ARG A 165 15.98 -7.35 -5.70
N TYR A 166 15.93 -6.26 -4.96
CA TYR A 166 16.49 -4.96 -5.36
C TYR A 166 16.71 -4.07 -4.14
N PHE A 167 17.57 -3.08 -4.30
CA PHE A 167 17.87 -2.09 -3.27
C PHE A 167 17.34 -0.73 -3.72
N GLY A 168 16.73 0.01 -2.82
CA GLY A 168 16.04 1.29 -3.09
C GLY A 168 16.85 2.50 -2.76
#